data_711a044c2110f78957bd69a7d457b975
#
_entry.id   711a044c2110f78957bd69a7d457b975
#
_cell.length_a   1.000
_cell.length_b   1.000
_cell.length_c   1.000
_cell.angle_alpha   90.00
_cell.angle_beta   90.00
_cell.angle_gamma   90.00
#
_symmetry.space_group_name_H-M   'P 1'
#
loop_
_entity.id
_entity.type
_entity.pdbx_description
1 polymer ?
#
loop_
_entity_poly.entity_id
_entity_poly.type
_entity_poly.pdbx_seq_one_letter_code
_entity_poly.pdbx_strand_id
1 'polypeptide(L)'
;VPGTYIFHRGEERGGIGSRGMLAHYEHFLAGFTHAIAFDRRGQESIITEQMGGPCASDEFALALGNLIYGADNTLDLKPDDTGIFTDTANYTTIIPECTNISIGYENEHSGDEILDVDYLRRLTRAFIEVFSNSPQLPVKRDPSEVYYDTGFNYNYNYNDFKAGKGKDDGVKFNGYEYLTSDMIVGM
;
A
#
# COMPACT_ATOMS: atom_id res chain seq x y z
N VAL A 1 0.85 5.16 -17.29
CA VAL A 1 0.29 3.86 -16.89
C VAL A 1 -1.13 4.09 -16.41
N PRO A 2 -2.13 3.32 -16.87
CA PRO A 2 -3.48 3.41 -16.32
C PRO A 2 -3.47 3.05 -14.82
N GLY A 3 -4.16 3.85 -14.01
CA GLY A 3 -4.23 3.62 -12.57
C GLY A 3 -4.60 4.89 -11.81
N THR A 4 -4.93 4.72 -10.55
CA THR A 4 -5.12 5.83 -9.61
C THR A 4 -3.89 5.95 -8.74
N TYR A 5 -3.33 7.14 -8.65
CA TYR A 5 -2.14 7.43 -7.84
C TYR A 5 -2.54 8.30 -6.66
N ILE A 6 -2.22 7.84 -5.46
CA ILE A 6 -2.55 8.54 -4.22
C ILE A 6 -1.25 8.78 -3.46
N PHE A 7 -0.99 10.04 -3.10
CA PHE A 7 0.13 10.43 -2.26
C PHE A 7 -0.39 10.77 -0.87
N HIS A 8 -0.10 9.91 0.09
CA HIS A 8 -0.50 10.11 1.47
C HIS A 8 0.51 10.96 2.21
N ARG A 9 0.06 11.56 3.30
CA ARG A 9 0.92 12.24 4.27
C ARG A 9 0.84 11.56 5.62
N GLY A 10 1.93 11.61 6.38
CA GLY A 10 1.94 11.14 7.76
C GLY A 10 1.83 9.64 7.89
N GLU A 11 2.47 8.90 6.98
CA GLU A 11 2.58 7.44 7.04
C GLU A 11 3.25 7.02 8.35
N GLU A 12 4.40 7.59 8.70
CA GLU A 12 5.18 7.39 9.94
C GLU A 12 4.42 7.69 11.24
N ARG A 13 3.28 8.32 11.13
CA ARG A 13 2.35 8.61 12.24
C ARG A 13 1.11 7.71 12.19
N GLY A 14 1.26 6.50 11.65
CA GLY A 14 0.22 5.50 11.51
C GLY A 14 -0.74 5.77 10.35
N GLY A 15 -0.27 6.39 9.25
CA GLY A 15 -1.06 6.57 8.05
C GLY A 15 -2.19 7.60 8.20
N ILE A 16 -1.88 8.82 8.63
CA ILE A 16 -2.91 9.86 8.81
C ILE A 16 -3.70 10.08 7.51
N GLY A 17 -3.00 10.14 6.36
CA GLY A 17 -3.62 10.36 5.05
C GLY A 17 -4.49 9.18 4.62
N SER A 18 -3.98 7.96 4.74
CA SER A 18 -4.70 6.74 4.34
C SER A 18 -5.92 6.46 5.22
N ARG A 19 -5.82 6.68 6.54
CA ARG A 19 -7.00 6.62 7.43
C ARG A 19 -8.05 7.67 7.08
N GLY A 20 -7.61 8.90 6.78
CA GLY A 20 -8.53 9.95 6.31
C GLY A 20 -9.22 9.56 5.00
N MET A 21 -8.48 8.97 4.07
CA MET A 21 -9.03 8.45 2.82
C MET A 21 -10.07 7.37 3.07
N LEU A 22 -9.77 6.39 3.93
CA LEU A 22 -10.73 5.36 4.31
C LEU A 22 -12.00 5.95 4.95
N ALA A 23 -11.85 6.88 5.88
CA ALA A 23 -12.97 7.45 6.62
C ALA A 23 -13.93 8.29 5.75
N HIS A 24 -13.42 8.97 4.72
CA HIS A 24 -14.20 9.93 3.94
C HIS A 24 -14.49 9.48 2.50
N TYR A 25 -13.74 8.51 1.97
CA TYR A 25 -13.81 8.08 0.58
C TYR A 25 -13.89 6.55 0.44
N GLU A 26 -14.51 5.87 1.42
CA GLU A 26 -14.69 4.42 1.45
C GLU A 26 -15.29 3.86 0.16
N HIS A 27 -16.35 4.51 -0.36
CA HIS A 27 -17.00 4.09 -1.62
C HIS A 27 -16.08 4.18 -2.83
N PHE A 28 -15.17 5.15 -2.83
CA PHE A 28 -14.17 5.26 -3.89
C PHE A 28 -13.15 4.12 -3.78
N LEU A 29 -12.68 3.83 -2.57
CA LEU A 29 -11.75 2.72 -2.31
C LEU A 29 -12.37 1.36 -2.64
N ALA A 30 -13.64 1.16 -2.36
CA ALA A 30 -14.36 -0.09 -2.67
C ALA A 30 -14.45 -0.39 -4.18
N GLY A 31 -14.12 0.56 -5.05
CA GLY A 31 -14.03 0.36 -6.48
C GLY A 31 -12.73 -0.32 -6.95
N PHE A 32 -11.75 -0.51 -6.06
CA PHE A 32 -10.47 -1.12 -6.40
C PHE A 32 -10.38 -2.55 -5.89
N THR A 33 -9.68 -3.39 -6.64
CA THR A 33 -9.35 -4.77 -6.24
C THR A 33 -7.92 -4.90 -5.74
N HIS A 34 -7.06 -3.97 -6.11
CA HIS A 34 -5.63 -3.99 -5.77
C HIS A 34 -5.18 -2.60 -5.32
N ALA A 35 -4.36 -2.55 -4.27
CA ALA A 35 -3.61 -1.38 -3.82
C ALA A 35 -2.14 -1.76 -3.62
N ILE A 36 -1.24 -1.01 -4.24
CA ILE A 36 0.19 -1.28 -4.22
C ILE A 36 0.90 -0.06 -3.63
N ALA A 37 1.54 -0.23 -2.49
CA ALA A 37 2.46 0.75 -1.94
C ALA A 37 3.89 0.50 -2.44
N PHE A 38 4.67 1.56 -2.57
CA PHE A 38 6.08 1.54 -2.96
C PHE A 38 6.89 2.11 -1.81
N ASP A 39 7.01 1.31 -0.74
CA ASP A 39 7.54 1.76 0.54
C ASP A 39 8.09 0.59 1.37
N ARG A 40 8.69 -0.40 0.72
CA ARG A 40 9.37 -1.51 1.39
C ARG A 40 10.86 -1.44 1.10
N ARG A 41 11.68 -1.60 2.15
CA ARG A 41 13.13 -1.74 2.02
C ARG A 41 13.52 -2.97 1.22
N GLY A 42 14.78 -3.04 0.81
CA GLY A 42 15.33 -4.16 0.05
C GLY A 42 14.87 -4.18 -1.40
N GLN A 43 15.05 -5.32 -2.05
CA GLN A 43 14.83 -5.48 -3.48
C GLN A 43 13.99 -6.71 -3.86
N GLU A 44 13.49 -7.49 -2.86
CA GLU A 44 12.99 -8.84 -3.12
C GLU A 44 11.54 -9.07 -2.71
N SER A 45 10.91 -8.12 -2.00
CA SER A 45 9.64 -8.38 -1.33
C SER A 45 8.42 -7.81 -2.05
N ILE A 46 7.37 -8.63 -2.16
CA ILE A 46 5.97 -8.24 -2.35
C ILE A 46 5.24 -8.69 -1.09
N ILE A 47 4.85 -7.74 -0.26
CA ILE A 47 4.32 -8.02 1.08
C ILE A 47 2.94 -8.64 1.00
N THR A 48 2.74 -9.76 1.70
CA THR A 48 1.47 -10.50 1.80
C THR A 48 0.81 -10.41 3.18
N GLU A 49 1.56 -10.02 4.22
CA GLU A 49 1.02 -9.75 5.55
C GLU A 49 1.43 -8.37 6.06
N GLN A 50 0.51 -7.69 6.73
CA GLN A 50 0.75 -6.41 7.40
C GLN A 50 -0.07 -6.35 8.68
N MET A 51 0.45 -5.69 9.71
CA MET A 51 -0.23 -5.55 11.00
C MET A 51 -0.66 -6.88 11.64
N GLY A 52 0.09 -7.96 11.37
CA GLY A 52 -0.19 -9.30 11.90
C GLY A 52 -1.33 -10.04 11.22
N GLY A 53 -1.71 -9.64 10.01
CA GLY A 53 -2.73 -10.33 9.22
C GLY A 53 -2.50 -10.26 7.71
N PRO A 54 -3.16 -11.14 6.94
CA PRO A 54 -3.02 -11.19 5.50
C PRO A 54 -3.55 -9.89 4.86
N CYS A 55 -2.72 -9.26 4.05
CA CYS A 55 -3.07 -8.05 3.32
C CYS A 55 -3.19 -8.28 1.80
N ALA A 56 -2.48 -9.27 1.28
CA ALA A 56 -2.54 -9.71 -0.10
C ALA A 56 -2.40 -11.24 -0.16
N SER A 57 -2.91 -11.86 -1.22
CA SER A 57 -2.73 -13.29 -1.44
C SER A 57 -1.36 -13.61 -2.05
N ASP A 58 -0.85 -14.81 -1.75
CA ASP A 58 0.36 -15.32 -2.37
C ASP A 58 0.21 -15.44 -3.89
N GLU A 59 -0.97 -15.81 -4.37
CA GLU A 59 -1.26 -15.93 -5.80
C GLU A 59 -1.16 -14.57 -6.51
N PHE A 60 -1.65 -13.50 -5.89
CA PHE A 60 -1.47 -12.16 -6.42
C PHE A 60 0.00 -11.75 -6.42
N ALA A 61 0.69 -11.94 -5.29
CA ALA A 61 2.10 -11.56 -5.15
C ALA A 61 3.01 -12.33 -6.13
N LEU A 62 2.79 -13.65 -6.29
CA LEU A 62 3.50 -14.47 -7.28
C LEU A 62 3.21 -14.03 -8.72
N ALA A 63 1.94 -13.75 -9.05
CA ALA A 63 1.59 -13.29 -10.40
C ALA A 63 2.23 -11.95 -10.72
N LEU A 64 2.21 -11.01 -9.78
CA LEU A 64 2.85 -9.70 -9.94
C LEU A 64 4.37 -9.83 -10.08
N GLY A 65 5.02 -10.62 -9.21
CA GLY A 65 6.46 -10.88 -9.28
C GLY A 65 6.88 -11.51 -10.60
N ASN A 66 6.12 -12.49 -11.10
CA ASN A 66 6.40 -13.12 -12.40
C ASN A 66 6.26 -12.15 -13.58
N LEU A 67 5.29 -11.24 -13.54
CA LEU A 67 5.14 -10.21 -14.58
C LEU A 67 6.31 -9.22 -14.56
N ILE A 68 6.74 -8.80 -13.37
CA ILE A 68 7.89 -7.90 -13.21
C ILE A 68 9.18 -8.60 -13.68
N TYR A 69 9.40 -9.87 -13.27
CA TYR A 69 10.54 -10.68 -13.73
C TYR A 69 10.55 -10.89 -15.24
N GLY A 70 9.37 -11.04 -15.84
CA GLY A 70 9.24 -11.15 -17.30
C GLY A 70 9.64 -9.87 -18.05
N ALA A 71 9.41 -8.70 -17.45
CA ALA A 71 9.80 -7.42 -18.00
C ALA A 71 11.29 -7.10 -17.76
N ASP A 72 11.82 -7.46 -16.59
CA ASP A 72 13.25 -7.35 -16.24
C ASP A 72 13.64 -8.52 -15.34
N ASN A 73 14.36 -9.49 -15.88
CA ASN A 73 14.76 -10.72 -15.18
C ASN A 73 15.81 -10.53 -14.07
N THR A 74 16.23 -9.31 -13.82
CA THR A 74 17.07 -8.94 -12.68
C THR A 74 16.25 -8.50 -11.45
N LEU A 75 14.92 -8.41 -11.60
CA LEU A 75 13.97 -8.05 -10.55
C LEU A 75 13.21 -9.32 -10.09
N ASP A 76 13.73 -10.00 -9.07
CA ASP A 76 13.20 -11.28 -8.58
C ASP A 76 12.40 -11.07 -7.28
N LEU A 77 11.29 -10.31 -7.36
CA LEU A 77 10.43 -10.05 -6.21
C LEU A 77 9.52 -11.26 -5.93
N LYS A 78 9.34 -11.56 -4.65
CA LYS A 78 8.56 -12.73 -4.17
C LYS A 78 7.61 -12.37 -3.04
N PRO A 79 6.58 -13.21 -2.80
CA PRO A 79 5.75 -13.10 -1.60
C PRO A 79 6.60 -13.07 -0.34
N ASP A 80 6.26 -12.16 0.58
CA ASP A 80 6.96 -11.95 1.84
C ASP A 80 5.95 -11.60 2.94
N ASP A 81 5.86 -12.41 3.98
CA ASP A 81 4.96 -12.28 5.11
C ASP A 81 5.51 -11.40 6.26
N THR A 82 6.68 -10.78 6.06
CA THR A 82 7.36 -10.00 7.12
C THR A 82 7.02 -8.52 7.12
N GLY A 83 5.89 -8.12 6.53
CA GLY A 83 5.44 -6.73 6.52
C GLY A 83 5.00 -6.24 7.89
N ILE A 84 5.27 -4.96 8.19
CA ILE A 84 4.84 -4.34 9.44
C ILE A 84 3.65 -3.43 9.17
N PHE A 85 3.87 -2.28 8.56
CA PHE A 85 2.87 -1.28 8.25
C PHE A 85 3.29 -0.47 7.02
N THR A 86 2.33 -0.08 6.22
CA THR A 86 2.35 1.03 5.28
C THR A 86 0.91 1.50 5.04
N ASP A 87 0.69 2.56 4.30
CA ASP A 87 -0.63 3.14 4.05
C ASP A 87 -1.66 2.14 3.50
N THR A 88 -1.26 1.15 2.67
CA THR A 88 -2.17 0.12 2.17
C THR A 88 -2.71 -0.82 3.24
N ALA A 89 -2.05 -0.94 4.40
CA ALA A 89 -2.56 -1.70 5.53
C ALA A 89 -3.92 -1.17 6.02
N ASN A 90 -4.15 0.14 5.92
CA ASN A 90 -5.41 0.75 6.29
C ASN A 90 -6.57 0.41 5.34
N TYR A 91 -6.30 -0.18 4.17
CA TYR A 91 -7.32 -0.49 3.15
C TYR A 91 -7.71 -1.97 3.09
N THR A 92 -7.06 -2.82 3.89
CA THR A 92 -7.24 -4.27 3.86
C THR A 92 -8.66 -4.76 4.14
N THR A 93 -9.48 -3.94 4.82
CA THR A 93 -10.90 -4.24 5.09
C THR A 93 -11.83 -3.86 3.93
N ILE A 94 -11.32 -3.19 2.88
CA ILE A 94 -12.11 -2.72 1.75
C ILE A 94 -11.56 -3.25 0.43
N ILE A 95 -10.23 -3.22 0.27
CA ILE A 95 -9.55 -3.66 -0.96
C ILE A 95 -9.00 -5.07 -0.74
N PRO A 96 -9.32 -6.03 -1.62
CA PRO A 96 -8.87 -7.41 -1.47
C PRO A 96 -7.36 -7.58 -1.41
N GLU A 97 -6.62 -6.99 -2.32
CA GLU A 97 -5.17 -7.18 -2.44
C GLU A 97 -4.44 -5.86 -2.13
N CYS A 98 -3.87 -5.78 -0.91
CA CYS A 98 -3.15 -4.60 -0.42
C CYS A 98 -1.69 -4.97 -0.14
N THR A 99 -0.78 -4.58 -1.00
CA THR A 99 0.64 -4.93 -0.84
C THR A 99 1.55 -3.73 -0.67
N ASN A 100 2.78 -4.00 -0.23
CA ASN A 100 3.91 -3.09 -0.24
C ASN A 100 5.08 -3.75 -0.97
N ILE A 101 5.76 -3.03 -1.84
CA ILE A 101 6.82 -3.56 -2.70
C ILE A 101 8.15 -2.92 -2.35
N SER A 102 9.21 -3.75 -2.33
CA SER A 102 10.60 -3.29 -2.17
C SER A 102 10.99 -2.33 -3.28
N ILE A 103 11.57 -1.19 -2.90
CA ILE A 103 11.99 -0.13 -3.83
C ILE A 103 13.48 0.17 -3.82
N GLY A 104 14.26 -0.62 -3.08
CA GLY A 104 15.73 -0.56 -3.13
C GLY A 104 16.38 0.35 -2.12
N TYR A 105 15.70 0.74 -1.03
CA TYR A 105 16.36 1.44 0.07
C TYR A 105 16.79 0.46 1.18
N GLU A 106 17.76 0.87 1.96
CA GLU A 106 18.33 0.14 3.09
C GLU A 106 18.63 1.09 4.24
N ASN A 107 18.73 0.54 5.45
CA ASN A 107 19.04 1.27 6.68
C ASN A 107 18.03 2.37 6.98
N GLU A 108 16.75 2.09 6.77
CA GLU A 108 15.64 3.01 6.99
C GLU A 108 15.67 3.60 8.41
N HIS A 109 15.20 4.83 8.54
CA HIS A 109 15.11 5.57 9.81
C HIS A 109 16.49 5.84 10.46
N SER A 110 17.57 5.77 9.71
CA SER A 110 18.93 6.03 10.21
C SER A 110 19.64 7.13 9.41
N GLY A 111 20.78 7.61 9.95
CA GLY A 111 21.62 8.55 9.22
C GLY A 111 22.39 7.93 8.04
N ASP A 112 22.37 6.60 7.93
CA ASP A 112 23.06 5.82 6.91
C ASP A 112 22.07 5.24 5.88
N GLU A 113 20.86 5.79 5.79
CA GLU A 113 19.87 5.39 4.80
C GLU A 113 20.37 5.65 3.39
N ILE A 114 20.25 4.65 2.54
CA ILE A 114 20.67 4.70 1.13
C ILE A 114 19.56 4.18 0.24
N LEU A 115 19.53 4.65 -1.01
CA LEU A 115 18.61 4.19 -2.05
C LEU A 115 19.42 3.72 -3.28
N ASP A 116 19.17 2.50 -3.73
CA ASP A 116 19.64 2.00 -5.02
C ASP A 116 18.78 2.61 -6.14
N VAL A 117 19.27 3.72 -6.69
CA VAL A 117 18.54 4.45 -7.75
C VAL A 117 18.47 3.64 -9.05
N ASP A 118 19.45 2.77 -9.32
CA ASP A 118 19.44 1.95 -10.54
C ASP A 118 18.42 0.81 -10.42
N TYR A 119 18.27 0.21 -9.23
CA TYR A 119 17.17 -0.71 -8.94
C TYR A 119 15.82 -0.02 -9.11
N LEU A 120 15.61 1.14 -8.48
CA LEU A 120 14.34 1.88 -8.57
C LEU A 120 13.98 2.24 -10.02
N ARG A 121 14.96 2.62 -10.83
CA ARG A 121 14.74 2.91 -12.27
C ARG A 121 14.32 1.66 -13.06
N ARG A 122 14.94 0.51 -12.79
CA ARG A 122 14.56 -0.76 -13.42
C ARG A 122 13.15 -1.17 -13.01
N LEU A 123 12.86 -1.14 -11.71
CA LEU A 123 11.53 -1.43 -11.18
C LEU A 123 10.47 -0.52 -11.83
N THR A 124 10.71 0.78 -11.90
CA THR A 124 9.80 1.74 -12.55
C THR A 124 9.53 1.39 -14.01
N ARG A 125 10.56 1.03 -14.78
CA ARG A 125 10.40 0.64 -16.19
C ARG A 125 9.60 -0.65 -16.33
N ALA A 126 9.88 -1.66 -15.50
CA ALA A 126 9.15 -2.92 -15.49
C ALA A 126 7.67 -2.69 -15.15
N PHE A 127 7.37 -1.85 -14.15
CA PHE A 127 6.00 -1.47 -13.82
C PHE A 127 5.28 -0.76 -14.98
N ILE A 128 5.94 0.17 -15.65
CA ILE A 128 5.38 0.85 -16.82
C ILE A 128 5.07 -0.17 -17.91
N GLU A 129 5.98 -1.08 -18.22
CA GLU A 129 5.80 -2.11 -19.24
C GLU A 129 4.61 -3.03 -18.88
N VAL A 130 4.63 -3.62 -17.68
CA VAL A 130 3.60 -4.53 -17.20
C VAL A 130 2.20 -3.88 -17.24
N PHE A 131 2.05 -2.73 -16.61
CA PHE A 131 0.73 -2.10 -16.42
C PHE A 131 0.23 -1.34 -17.66
N SER A 132 1.10 -0.99 -18.62
CA SER A 132 0.64 -0.47 -19.92
C SER A 132 -0.15 -1.50 -20.72
N ASN A 133 0.02 -2.79 -20.41
CA ASN A 133 -0.71 -3.88 -21.05
C ASN A 133 -1.96 -4.32 -20.25
N SER A 134 -2.35 -3.60 -19.21
CA SER A 134 -3.51 -3.90 -18.35
C SER A 134 -3.57 -5.37 -17.90
N PRO A 135 -2.58 -5.85 -17.16
CA PRO A 135 -2.49 -7.26 -16.78
C PRO A 135 -3.69 -7.67 -15.93
N GLN A 136 -4.13 -8.92 -16.11
CA GLN A 136 -5.14 -9.51 -15.25
C GLN A 136 -4.43 -10.13 -14.04
N LEU A 137 -4.52 -9.47 -12.90
CA LEU A 137 -3.95 -9.97 -11.65
C LEU A 137 -5.01 -10.72 -10.83
N PRO A 138 -4.64 -11.79 -10.13
CA PRO A 138 -5.56 -12.51 -9.25
C PRO A 138 -6.15 -11.62 -8.15
N VAL A 139 -7.40 -11.93 -7.77
CA VAL A 139 -8.05 -11.42 -6.57
C VAL A 139 -8.51 -12.63 -5.79
N LYS A 140 -7.92 -12.90 -4.65
CA LYS A 140 -8.14 -14.12 -3.86
C LYS A 140 -8.58 -13.85 -2.43
N ARG A 141 -8.03 -12.80 -1.82
CA ARG A 141 -8.38 -12.45 -0.46
C ARG A 141 -9.79 -11.83 -0.39
N ASP A 142 -10.56 -12.20 0.63
CA ASP A 142 -11.83 -11.55 0.96
C ASP A 142 -11.58 -10.49 2.04
N PRO A 143 -11.82 -9.19 1.76
CA PRO A 143 -11.66 -8.14 2.75
C PRO A 143 -12.56 -8.28 3.99
N SER A 144 -13.65 -9.05 3.91
CA SER A 144 -14.55 -9.29 5.04
C SER A 144 -13.99 -10.32 6.03
N GLU A 145 -13.03 -11.15 5.62
CA GLU A 145 -12.31 -12.05 6.48
C GLU A 145 -11.20 -11.29 7.23
N VAL A 146 -11.59 -10.60 8.29
CA VAL A 146 -10.65 -9.84 9.12
C VAL A 146 -9.98 -10.77 10.10
N TYR A 147 -8.69 -11.01 9.93
CA TYR A 147 -7.87 -11.69 10.92
C TYR A 147 -7.44 -10.68 11.99
N TYR A 148 -7.97 -10.83 13.19
CA TYR A 148 -7.44 -10.13 14.35
C TYR A 148 -6.37 -11.03 14.98
N ASP A 149 -5.10 -10.75 14.78
CA ASP A 149 -4.10 -11.26 15.70
C ASP A 149 -4.26 -10.53 17.02
N THR A 150 -4.72 -11.25 18.03
CA THR A 150 -4.93 -10.72 19.38
C THR A 150 -3.63 -10.39 20.13
N GLY A 151 -2.47 -10.53 19.49
CA GLY A 151 -1.14 -10.28 20.06
C GLY A 151 -0.67 -8.82 19.98
N PHE A 152 -1.12 -8.03 19.01
CA PHE A 152 -0.79 -6.61 18.88
C PHE A 152 -1.96 -5.73 19.30
N ASN A 153 -1.94 -5.31 20.56
CA ASN A 153 -2.95 -4.41 21.12
C ASN A 153 -2.67 -2.96 20.69
N TYR A 154 -2.76 -2.66 19.39
CA TYR A 154 -2.98 -1.29 18.96
C TYR A 154 -4.46 -0.97 19.21
N ASN A 155 -4.74 -0.35 20.36
CA ASN A 155 -6.05 0.18 20.72
C ASN A 155 -6.48 1.33 19.79
N TYR A 156 -6.49 1.10 18.48
CA TYR A 156 -7.12 1.96 17.50
C TYR A 156 -8.46 1.37 17.10
N ASN A 157 -9.49 1.77 17.84
CA ASN A 157 -10.85 1.42 17.50
C ASN A 157 -11.29 2.28 16.30
N TYR A 158 -11.46 1.67 15.12
CA TYR A 158 -12.01 2.31 13.92
C TYR A 158 -13.32 3.06 14.20
N ASN A 159 -14.14 2.55 15.10
CA ASN A 159 -15.38 3.19 15.52
C ASN A 159 -15.17 4.51 16.30
N ASP A 160 -14.05 4.64 17.00
CA ASP A 160 -13.69 5.88 17.71
C ASP A 160 -13.27 6.98 16.73
N PHE A 161 -12.69 6.61 15.60
CA PHE A 161 -12.36 7.55 14.54
C PHE A 161 -13.61 8.03 13.79
N LYS A 162 -14.55 7.12 13.44
CA LYS A 162 -15.87 7.47 12.89
C LYS A 162 -16.70 8.35 13.85
N ALA A 163 -16.53 8.15 15.14
CA ALA A 163 -17.23 8.93 16.18
C ALA A 163 -16.57 10.27 16.52
N GLY A 164 -15.45 10.63 15.87
CA GLY A 164 -14.68 11.84 16.18
C GLY A 164 -14.04 11.83 17.56
N LYS A 165 -13.91 10.65 18.19
CA LYS A 165 -13.39 10.47 19.55
C LYS A 165 -11.88 10.14 19.60
N GLY A 166 -11.22 10.03 18.44
CA GLY A 166 -9.77 9.95 18.40
C GLY A 166 -9.16 11.18 19.06
N LYS A 167 -8.15 11.01 19.91
CA LYS A 167 -7.43 12.17 20.46
C LYS A 167 -6.88 12.96 19.28
N ASP A 168 -7.52 14.10 19.06
CA ASP A 168 -7.04 15.12 18.14
C ASP A 168 -5.77 15.71 18.77
N ASP A 169 -4.62 15.28 18.29
CA ASP A 169 -3.31 15.83 18.68
C ASP A 169 -3.09 17.23 18.06
N GLY A 170 -4.16 17.97 17.89
CA GLY A 170 -4.12 19.38 17.50
C GLY A 170 -3.93 19.62 16.01
N VAL A 171 -3.95 18.56 15.18
CA VAL A 171 -4.00 18.72 13.72
C VAL A 171 -5.46 18.91 13.32
N LYS A 172 -5.93 20.14 13.38
CA LYS A 172 -7.20 20.50 12.76
C LYS A 172 -7.11 20.24 11.28
N PHE A 173 -7.90 19.28 10.79
CA PHE A 173 -8.18 19.11 9.37
C PHE A 173 -9.03 20.30 8.89
N ASN A 174 -8.46 21.51 8.89
CA ASN A 174 -9.08 22.64 8.26
C ASN A 174 -8.83 22.53 6.76
N GLY A 175 -9.89 22.18 6.04
CA GLY A 175 -9.99 22.43 4.62
C GLY A 175 -9.37 21.36 3.73
N TYR A 176 -9.93 20.17 3.73
CA TYR A 176 -10.00 19.38 2.51
C TYR A 176 -11.17 19.89 1.65
N GLU A 177 -11.14 21.14 1.31
CA GLU A 177 -11.59 21.57 0.02
C GLU A 177 -10.48 21.14 -0.94
N TYR A 178 -10.86 20.44 -2.01
CA TYR A 178 -10.01 20.20 -3.18
C TYR A 178 -9.15 18.93 -3.20
N LEU A 179 -9.78 17.78 -3.23
CA LEU A 179 -9.48 16.83 -4.28
C LEU A 179 -10.70 16.81 -5.19
N THR A 180 -10.80 17.77 -6.08
CA THR A 180 -11.71 17.70 -7.23
C THR A 180 -11.18 16.58 -8.13
N SER A 181 -12.11 15.93 -8.86
CA SER A 181 -11.82 14.91 -9.87
C SER A 181 -10.70 15.29 -10.86
N ASP A 182 -10.33 16.55 -10.93
CA ASP A 182 -9.34 17.10 -11.85
C ASP A 182 -7.89 16.99 -11.31
N MET A 183 -7.68 16.62 -10.04
CA MET A 183 -6.35 16.37 -9.46
C MET A 183 -5.92 14.91 -9.50
N ILE A 184 -6.77 14.01 -10.03
CA ILE A 184 -6.48 12.57 -10.14
C ILE A 184 -5.94 12.20 -11.53
N VAL A 185 -5.77 13.17 -12.40
CA VAL A 185 -5.19 12.99 -13.75
C VAL A 185 -3.91 13.78 -13.84
N GLY A 186 -2.84 13.20 -13.37
CA GLY A 186 -1.50 13.74 -13.49
C GLY A 186 -0.55 12.77 -14.17
N MET A 187 -0.46 12.89 -15.49
CA MET A 187 0.61 12.47 -16.42
C MET A 187 1.09 11.03 -16.36
#